data_683547e18a29c5dfaf8d366ac53b141e
#
_entry.id   683547e18a29c5dfaf8d366ac53b141e
#
_cell.length_a   1.000
_cell.length_b   1.000
_cell.length_c   1.000
_cell.angle_alpha   90.00
_cell.angle_beta   90.00
_cell.angle_gamma   90.00
#
_symmetry.space_group_name_H-M   'P 1'
#
loop_
_entity.id
_entity.type
_entity.pdbx_description
1 polymer ?
#
loop_
_entity_poly.entity_id
_entity_poly.type
_entity_poly.pdbx_seq_one_letter_code
_entity_poly.pdbx_strand_id
1 'polypeptide(L)'
;MVDMLYSEDAKTIKEDVRRQYHGIHQRCRKGMRGLGGYREQALNGHNDISQATKEKVREAARQIGYMPNSAARALKTNRTYNLGVLFVDEAQSGLTHEFFAAVLDSFKRHAESRGYDITFINHNIGHGHSSYLEHCRYRGVDGVIAACIKFDDPEVIELAYSNLPIVTVDHVFNNRAAVLSDNTDGVHKLVDQLAALGHERIAYIHGENHSAVTQKRLVGFYRACAAHGITVPDAYIVPSTYRDAKSCAAATRQLLALPQRPTAILFPDDFSAIGGIQTIYEEGLLIPRDISVAGYDGNLISQIMSPQLTTYRQDTEALGRAAAELLIEQIEFPRTALPEQKLISGSLLKGQSVDVPNP
;
A
#
# COMPACT_ATOMS: atom_id res chain seq x y z
N MET A 1 -40.07 25.83 -17.62
CA MET A 1 -40.89 25.85 -16.39
C MET A 1 -40.39 24.87 -15.32
N VAL A 2 -39.48 23.95 -15.64
CA VAL A 2 -38.81 23.02 -14.67
C VAL A 2 -37.58 23.62 -14.02
N ASP A 3 -36.87 24.55 -14.70
CA ASP A 3 -35.66 25.17 -14.17
C ASP A 3 -35.88 26.30 -13.13
N MET A 4 -37.09 26.76 -12.94
CA MET A 4 -37.43 27.81 -11.98
C MET A 4 -37.73 27.27 -10.56
N LEU A 5 -38.12 26.02 -10.42
CA LEU A 5 -38.46 25.40 -9.14
C LEU A 5 -37.21 24.95 -8.33
N TYR A 6 -36.11 24.64 -9.01
CA TYR A 6 -34.88 24.24 -8.34
C TYR A 6 -34.05 25.39 -7.74
N SER A 7 -34.33 26.64 -8.12
CA SER A 7 -33.56 27.81 -7.65
C SER A 7 -34.07 28.41 -6.34
N GLU A 8 -35.36 28.27 -6.02
CA GLU A 8 -35.92 28.80 -4.77
C GLU A 8 -35.68 27.85 -3.59
N ASP A 9 -35.85 26.53 -3.80
CA ASP A 9 -35.55 25.54 -2.75
C ASP A 9 -34.08 25.53 -2.34
N ALA A 10 -33.15 25.69 -3.28
CA ALA A 10 -31.75 25.73 -3.01
C ALA A 10 -31.30 27.02 -2.24
N LYS A 11 -32.00 28.14 -2.46
CA LYS A 11 -31.77 29.37 -1.67
C LYS A 11 -32.32 29.25 -0.27
N THR A 12 -33.51 28.69 -0.12
CA THR A 12 -34.18 28.45 1.17
C THR A 12 -33.37 27.48 2.02
N ILE A 13 -32.88 26.38 1.45
CA ILE A 13 -32.01 25.42 2.13
C ILE A 13 -30.69 26.09 2.56
N LYS A 14 -30.06 26.92 1.70
CA LYS A 14 -28.85 27.69 2.07
C LYS A 14 -29.09 28.70 3.18
N GLU A 15 -30.24 29.36 3.20
CA GLU A 15 -30.60 30.29 4.27
C GLU A 15 -30.92 29.57 5.58
N ASP A 16 -31.61 28.44 5.54
CA ASP A 16 -31.88 27.63 6.73
C ASP A 16 -30.62 27.02 7.31
N VAL A 17 -29.71 26.50 6.47
CA VAL A 17 -28.40 26.04 6.90
C VAL A 17 -27.60 27.21 7.53
N ARG A 18 -27.59 28.40 6.93
CA ARG A 18 -26.94 29.59 7.51
C ARG A 18 -27.56 30.00 8.85
N ARG A 19 -28.90 30.00 8.98
CA ARG A 19 -29.60 30.30 10.24
C ARG A 19 -29.30 29.26 11.31
N GLN A 20 -29.25 27.99 10.94
CA GLN A 20 -28.91 26.89 11.85
C GLN A 20 -27.44 27.02 12.33
N TYR A 21 -26.50 27.32 11.44
CA TYR A 21 -25.09 27.58 11.81
C TYR A 21 -24.95 28.83 12.69
N HIS A 22 -25.65 29.91 12.39
CA HIS A 22 -25.62 31.12 13.23
C HIS A 22 -26.25 30.89 14.60
N GLY A 23 -27.33 30.12 14.68
CA GLY A 23 -27.99 29.71 15.92
C GLY A 23 -27.11 28.79 16.79
N ILE A 24 -26.33 27.90 16.17
CA ILE A 24 -25.36 27.02 16.86
C ILE A 24 -24.19 27.87 17.40
N HIS A 25 -23.67 28.82 16.61
CA HIS A 25 -22.61 29.72 17.06
C HIS A 25 -23.03 30.62 18.21
N GLN A 26 -24.28 31.11 18.23
CA GLN A 26 -24.82 31.90 19.32
C GLN A 26 -25.10 31.04 20.58
N ARG A 27 -25.57 29.79 20.44
CA ARG A 27 -25.73 28.85 21.54
C ARG A 27 -24.38 28.44 22.14
N CYS A 28 -23.35 28.24 21.29
CA CYS A 28 -21.97 28.07 21.72
C CYS A 28 -21.47 29.25 22.58
N ARG A 29 -21.73 30.49 22.12
CA ARG A 29 -21.37 31.67 22.88
C ARG A 29 -22.08 31.79 24.23
N LYS A 30 -23.36 31.37 24.33
CA LYS A 30 -24.14 31.39 25.58
C LYS A 30 -23.79 30.23 26.53
N GLY A 31 -23.67 29.00 26.00
CA GLY A 31 -23.40 27.80 26.81
C GLY A 31 -21.98 27.73 27.41
N MET A 32 -21.04 28.45 26.80
CA MET A 32 -19.65 28.49 27.25
C MET A 32 -19.29 29.84 27.89
N ARG A 33 -20.23 30.60 28.43
CA ARG A 33 -19.97 31.83 29.19
C ARG A 33 -19.12 31.46 30.41
N GLY A 34 -17.86 31.92 30.43
CA GLY A 34 -16.90 31.65 31.52
C GLY A 34 -15.58 31.01 31.05
N LEU A 35 -15.51 30.47 29.83
CA LEU A 35 -14.29 29.83 29.31
C LEU A 35 -13.41 30.76 28.43
N GLY A 36 -13.74 32.05 28.32
CA GLY A 36 -12.93 33.09 27.66
C GLY A 36 -12.46 32.76 26.24
N GLY A 37 -11.37 33.38 25.82
CA GLY A 37 -10.74 33.21 24.48
C GLY A 37 -10.09 31.84 24.22
N TYR A 38 -10.03 30.95 25.21
CA TYR A 38 -9.32 29.65 25.16
C TYR A 38 -10.13 28.51 24.50
N ARG A 39 -11.38 28.76 24.06
CA ARG A 39 -12.28 27.70 23.51
C ARG A 39 -11.72 27.04 22.29
N GLU A 40 -11.32 27.82 21.32
CA GLU A 40 -10.72 27.30 20.08
C GLU A 40 -9.39 26.61 20.34
N GLN A 41 -8.57 27.17 21.23
CA GLN A 41 -7.29 26.61 21.62
C GLN A 41 -7.48 25.28 22.35
N ALA A 42 -8.48 25.16 23.23
CA ALA A 42 -8.81 23.91 23.93
C ALA A 42 -9.35 22.83 22.97
N LEU A 43 -10.21 23.22 22.00
CA LEU A 43 -10.73 22.31 20.97
C LEU A 43 -9.64 21.84 20.02
N ASN A 44 -8.67 22.70 19.72
CA ASN A 44 -7.54 22.42 18.84
C ASN A 44 -6.33 21.76 19.56
N GLY A 45 -6.47 21.45 20.86
CA GLY A 45 -5.47 20.67 21.58
C GLY A 45 -4.19 21.41 21.98
N HIS A 46 -4.17 22.77 21.96
CA HIS A 46 -3.00 23.56 22.33
C HIS A 46 -2.40 23.16 23.67
N ASN A 47 -1.06 23.09 23.76
CA ASN A 47 -0.33 22.59 24.92
C ASN A 47 -0.38 23.52 26.14
N ASP A 48 -0.72 24.78 25.95
CA ASP A 48 -0.86 25.82 27.00
C ASP A 48 -2.17 25.73 27.81
N ILE A 49 -3.07 24.80 27.45
CA ILE A 49 -4.35 24.59 28.11
C ILE A 49 -4.34 23.26 28.87
N SER A 50 -4.76 23.30 30.15
CA SER A 50 -4.81 22.11 30.99
C SER A 50 -5.75 21.05 30.40
N GLN A 51 -5.43 19.75 30.60
CA GLN A 51 -6.23 18.63 30.13
C GLN A 51 -7.68 18.69 30.65
N ALA A 52 -7.85 19.09 31.91
CA ALA A 52 -9.18 19.26 32.52
C ALA A 52 -10.03 20.34 31.83
N THR A 53 -9.39 21.42 31.35
CA THR A 53 -10.08 22.47 30.59
C THR A 53 -10.43 21.99 29.18
N LYS A 54 -9.53 21.23 28.52
CA LYS A 54 -9.80 20.61 27.21
C LYS A 54 -11.01 19.69 27.27
N GLU A 55 -11.09 18.85 28.30
CA GLU A 55 -12.21 17.92 28.51
C GLU A 55 -13.53 18.63 28.73
N LYS A 56 -13.56 19.65 29.61
CA LYS A 56 -14.76 20.49 29.85
C LYS A 56 -15.26 21.17 28.57
N VAL A 57 -14.35 21.69 27.75
CA VAL A 57 -14.71 22.35 26.50
C VAL A 57 -15.22 21.33 25.46
N ARG A 58 -14.61 20.16 25.38
CA ARG A 58 -15.08 19.07 24.49
C ARG A 58 -16.45 18.55 24.90
N GLU A 59 -16.69 18.41 26.18
CA GLU A 59 -17.99 17.95 26.70
C GLU A 59 -19.08 19.00 26.41
N ALA A 60 -18.81 20.28 26.68
CA ALA A 60 -19.75 21.35 26.36
C ALA A 60 -20.02 21.44 24.84
N ALA A 61 -18.99 21.23 24.01
CA ALA A 61 -19.16 21.20 22.56
C ALA A 61 -20.06 20.03 22.10
N ARG A 62 -19.85 18.82 22.67
CA ARG A 62 -20.71 17.64 22.41
C ARG A 62 -22.17 17.90 22.78
N GLN A 63 -22.41 18.46 23.97
CA GLN A 63 -23.78 18.72 24.46
C GLN A 63 -24.57 19.70 23.59
N ILE A 64 -23.89 20.63 22.90
CA ILE A 64 -24.53 21.60 22.01
C ILE A 64 -24.50 21.19 20.54
N GLY A 65 -23.96 20.00 20.22
CA GLY A 65 -23.79 19.52 18.84
C GLY A 65 -22.77 20.30 18.01
N TYR A 66 -21.81 20.97 18.67
CA TYR A 66 -20.78 21.74 17.96
C TYR A 66 -19.68 20.79 17.45
N MET A 67 -19.54 20.74 16.14
CA MET A 67 -18.40 20.09 15.45
C MET A 67 -17.43 21.19 14.98
N PRO A 68 -16.13 21.12 15.35
CA PRO A 68 -15.13 22.02 14.79
C PRO A 68 -15.11 21.95 13.25
N ASN A 69 -15.10 23.09 12.59
CA ASN A 69 -15.02 23.12 11.13
C ASN A 69 -13.58 22.86 10.69
N SER A 70 -13.36 21.71 10.00
CA SER A 70 -12.04 21.31 9.51
C SER A 70 -11.43 22.34 8.55
N ALA A 71 -12.23 22.98 7.69
CA ALA A 71 -11.78 24.02 6.79
C ALA A 71 -11.29 25.28 7.54
N ALA A 72 -11.98 25.70 8.61
CA ALA A 72 -11.54 26.82 9.46
C ALA A 72 -10.24 26.48 10.21
N ARG A 73 -10.09 25.22 10.65
CA ARG A 73 -8.85 24.73 11.27
C ARG A 73 -7.69 24.75 10.25
N ALA A 74 -7.95 24.26 9.03
CA ALA A 74 -6.95 24.22 7.95
C ALA A 74 -6.42 25.62 7.61
N LEU A 75 -7.28 26.63 7.52
CA LEU A 75 -6.89 28.04 7.28
C LEU A 75 -5.96 28.58 8.37
N LYS A 76 -6.14 28.14 9.63
CA LYS A 76 -5.35 28.61 10.77
C LYS A 76 -4.02 27.86 10.93
N THR A 77 -4.03 26.56 10.68
CA THR A 77 -2.87 25.68 10.89
C THR A 77 -2.06 25.46 9.62
N ASN A 78 -2.57 25.88 8.47
CA ASN A 78 -2.08 25.54 7.13
C ASN A 78 -1.94 24.02 6.92
N ARG A 79 -2.82 23.24 7.59
CA ARG A 79 -2.88 21.78 7.50
C ARG A 79 -4.33 21.30 7.48
N THR A 80 -4.63 20.41 6.59
CA THR A 80 -5.96 19.82 6.44
C THR A 80 -6.13 18.56 7.29
N TYR A 81 -5.04 17.93 7.69
CA TYR A 81 -4.99 16.59 8.29
C TYR A 81 -5.61 15.53 7.38
N ASN A 82 -5.36 15.65 6.08
CA ASN A 82 -5.85 14.72 5.06
C ASN A 82 -4.67 14.24 4.21
N LEU A 83 -4.49 12.93 4.09
CA LEU A 83 -3.46 12.30 3.28
C LEU A 83 -4.08 11.73 2.00
N GLY A 84 -3.39 11.91 0.88
CA GLY A 84 -3.76 11.31 -0.39
C GLY A 84 -3.25 9.87 -0.49
N VAL A 85 -4.07 9.00 -1.06
CA VAL A 85 -3.68 7.65 -1.47
C VAL A 85 -3.80 7.58 -2.98
N LEU A 86 -2.66 7.56 -3.67
CA LEU A 86 -2.60 7.30 -5.10
C LEU A 86 -2.32 5.82 -5.31
N PHE A 87 -3.34 5.11 -5.77
CA PHE A 87 -3.33 3.68 -6.00
C PHE A 87 -4.06 3.39 -7.32
N VAL A 88 -3.31 2.89 -8.32
CA VAL A 88 -3.83 2.59 -9.65
C VAL A 88 -3.26 1.25 -10.09
N ASP A 89 -4.01 0.19 -9.85
CA ASP A 89 -3.61 -1.16 -10.23
C ASP A 89 -3.88 -1.40 -11.73
N GLU A 90 -2.82 -1.59 -12.51
CA GLU A 90 -2.91 -1.89 -13.95
C GLU A 90 -3.62 -3.22 -14.23
N ALA A 91 -3.51 -4.19 -13.31
CA ALA A 91 -4.23 -5.46 -13.39
C ALA A 91 -5.74 -5.32 -13.10
N GLN A 92 -6.21 -4.10 -12.80
CA GLN A 92 -7.59 -3.78 -12.48
C GLN A 92 -8.19 -4.60 -11.31
N SER A 93 -7.34 -5.16 -10.44
CA SER A 93 -7.78 -5.84 -9.22
C SER A 93 -8.21 -4.86 -8.12
N GLY A 94 -7.80 -3.60 -8.25
CA GLY A 94 -8.16 -2.53 -7.30
C GLY A 94 -7.80 -2.91 -5.87
N LEU A 95 -8.65 -2.58 -4.92
CA LEU A 95 -8.45 -2.90 -3.50
C LEU A 95 -8.54 -4.40 -3.16
N THR A 96 -8.78 -5.28 -4.14
CA THR A 96 -8.67 -6.74 -3.95
C THR A 96 -7.23 -7.25 -4.13
N HIS A 97 -6.28 -6.37 -4.43
CA HIS A 97 -4.86 -6.69 -4.41
C HIS A 97 -4.38 -6.87 -2.97
N GLU A 98 -4.32 -8.11 -2.50
CA GLU A 98 -4.18 -8.46 -1.07
C GLU A 98 -2.96 -7.80 -0.42
N PHE A 99 -1.78 -7.87 -1.06
CA PHE A 99 -0.56 -7.23 -0.56
C PHE A 99 -0.73 -5.72 -0.37
N PHE A 100 -1.14 -5.00 -1.42
CA PHE A 100 -1.29 -3.54 -1.33
C PHE A 100 -2.47 -3.14 -0.45
N ALA A 101 -3.57 -3.90 -0.43
CA ALA A 101 -4.67 -3.66 0.49
C ALA A 101 -4.21 -3.73 1.95
N ALA A 102 -3.36 -4.71 2.30
CA ALA A 102 -2.80 -4.84 3.64
C ALA A 102 -1.82 -3.70 3.98
N VAL A 103 -0.98 -3.26 3.04
CA VAL A 103 -0.10 -2.10 3.22
C VAL A 103 -0.91 -0.83 3.45
N LEU A 104 -1.95 -0.60 2.63
CA LEU A 104 -2.81 0.59 2.75
C LEU A 104 -3.67 0.55 4.03
N ASP A 105 -4.11 -0.62 4.49
CA ASP A 105 -4.81 -0.75 5.77
C ASP A 105 -3.90 -0.37 6.95
N SER A 106 -2.66 -0.86 6.96
CA SER A 106 -1.67 -0.47 7.97
C SER A 106 -1.37 1.03 7.90
N PHE A 107 -1.13 1.58 6.71
CA PHE A 107 -0.95 3.02 6.51
C PHE A 107 -2.13 3.83 7.08
N LYS A 108 -3.35 3.44 6.75
CA LYS A 108 -4.59 4.06 7.24
C LYS A 108 -4.64 4.06 8.77
N ARG A 109 -4.46 2.90 9.41
CA ARG A 109 -4.53 2.80 10.89
C ARG A 109 -3.51 3.71 11.58
N HIS A 110 -2.29 3.79 11.03
CA HIS A 110 -1.24 4.65 11.57
C HIS A 110 -1.51 6.14 11.31
N ALA A 111 -2.01 6.51 10.13
CA ALA A 111 -2.44 7.87 9.83
C ALA A 111 -3.59 8.34 10.76
N GLU A 112 -4.61 7.50 10.94
CA GLU A 112 -5.73 7.76 11.84
C GLU A 112 -5.29 7.94 13.30
N SER A 113 -4.33 7.14 13.77
CA SER A 113 -3.78 7.26 15.14
C SER A 113 -3.08 8.61 15.37
N ARG A 114 -2.62 9.27 14.29
CA ARG A 114 -2.02 10.60 14.30
C ARG A 114 -3.03 11.71 13.96
N GLY A 115 -4.31 11.37 13.78
CA GLY A 115 -5.40 12.31 13.51
C GLY A 115 -5.51 12.75 12.05
N TYR A 116 -4.98 11.98 11.12
CA TYR A 116 -5.11 12.20 9.68
C TYR A 116 -6.23 11.34 9.10
N ASP A 117 -7.03 11.95 8.24
CA ASP A 117 -7.95 11.25 7.33
C ASP A 117 -7.24 10.85 6.04
N ILE A 118 -7.85 9.97 5.24
CA ILE A 118 -7.32 9.60 3.91
C ILE A 118 -8.32 9.86 2.80
N THR A 119 -7.81 10.24 1.63
CA THR A 119 -8.59 10.47 0.41
C THR A 119 -7.92 9.78 -0.77
N PHE A 120 -8.63 8.94 -1.51
CA PHE A 120 -8.12 8.37 -2.75
C PHE A 120 -7.99 9.44 -3.83
N ILE A 121 -6.83 9.48 -4.47
CA ILE A 121 -6.51 10.40 -5.56
C ILE A 121 -6.81 9.73 -6.90
N ASN A 122 -7.43 10.48 -7.81
CA ASN A 122 -7.79 10.02 -9.14
C ASN A 122 -7.70 11.18 -10.16
N HIS A 123 -8.07 10.92 -11.43
CA HIS A 123 -8.00 11.88 -12.53
C HIS A 123 -9.25 12.77 -12.68
N ASN A 124 -10.17 12.79 -11.74
CA ASN A 124 -11.44 13.48 -11.94
C ASN A 124 -11.74 14.49 -10.84
N ILE A 125 -12.10 15.71 -11.26
CA ILE A 125 -12.70 16.74 -10.41
C ILE A 125 -14.10 17.02 -10.97
N GLY A 126 -15.14 16.55 -10.27
CA GLY A 126 -16.50 16.59 -10.80
C GLY A 126 -16.62 15.76 -12.08
N HIS A 127 -16.97 16.42 -13.19
CA HIS A 127 -17.06 15.79 -14.51
C HIS A 127 -15.87 16.09 -15.43
N GLY A 128 -14.86 16.82 -14.92
CA GLY A 128 -13.66 17.21 -15.68
C GLY A 128 -12.45 16.30 -15.35
N HIS A 129 -11.61 16.07 -16.36
CA HIS A 129 -10.31 15.43 -16.16
C HIS A 129 -9.35 16.41 -15.47
N SER A 130 -8.52 15.87 -14.57
CA SER A 130 -7.47 16.62 -13.85
C SER A 130 -6.24 15.72 -13.71
N SER A 131 -5.04 16.32 -13.57
CA SER A 131 -3.86 15.55 -13.18
C SER A 131 -3.96 15.09 -11.72
N TYR A 132 -3.13 14.12 -11.33
CA TYR A 132 -3.05 13.67 -9.94
C TYR A 132 -2.69 14.83 -9.00
N LEU A 133 -1.77 15.69 -9.42
CA LEU A 133 -1.36 16.86 -8.64
C LEU A 133 -2.50 17.88 -8.47
N GLU A 134 -3.27 18.14 -9.54
CA GLU A 134 -4.45 19.01 -9.46
C GLU A 134 -5.51 18.45 -8.53
N HIS A 135 -5.76 17.14 -8.60
CA HIS A 135 -6.71 16.49 -7.69
C HIS A 135 -6.25 16.55 -6.23
N CYS A 136 -4.95 16.36 -5.95
CA CYS A 136 -4.37 16.54 -4.62
C CYS A 136 -4.60 17.96 -4.09
N ARG A 137 -4.36 18.98 -4.91
CA ARG A 137 -4.60 20.39 -4.56
C ARG A 137 -6.08 20.69 -4.33
N TYR A 138 -6.94 20.17 -5.19
CA TYR A 138 -8.39 20.33 -5.06
C TYR A 138 -8.93 19.70 -3.77
N ARG A 139 -8.44 18.53 -3.40
CA ARG A 139 -8.80 17.84 -2.15
C ARG A 139 -8.08 18.41 -0.93
N GLY A 140 -7.07 19.26 -1.14
CA GLY A 140 -6.28 19.86 -0.08
C GLY A 140 -5.57 18.82 0.77
N VAL A 141 -4.95 17.79 0.16
CA VAL A 141 -4.18 16.80 0.92
C VAL A 141 -2.85 17.40 1.34
N ASP A 142 -2.37 17.05 2.54
CA ASP A 142 -1.11 17.53 3.10
C ASP A 142 0.11 16.74 2.58
N GLY A 143 -0.11 15.56 2.02
CA GLY A 143 0.88 14.69 1.42
C GLY A 143 0.25 13.44 0.82
N VAL A 144 1.03 12.63 0.09
CA VAL A 144 0.53 11.48 -0.68
C VAL A 144 1.38 10.24 -0.47
N ILE A 145 0.73 9.08 -0.27
CA ILE A 145 1.35 7.77 -0.49
C ILE A 145 1.03 7.31 -1.92
N ALA A 146 2.05 6.86 -2.66
CA ALA A 146 1.90 6.33 -4.00
C ALA A 146 2.33 4.85 -4.03
N ALA A 147 1.38 3.97 -4.38
CA ALA A 147 1.56 2.53 -4.38
C ALA A 147 0.87 1.87 -5.57
N CYS A 148 1.44 0.80 -6.10
CA CYS A 148 0.85 0.01 -7.19
C CYS A 148 0.46 0.87 -8.40
N ILE A 149 1.38 1.70 -8.86
CA ILE A 149 1.16 2.59 -10.00
C ILE A 149 2.29 2.47 -11.01
N LYS A 150 2.06 2.97 -12.19
CA LYS A 150 3.08 3.13 -13.21
C LYS A 150 3.95 4.36 -12.90
N PHE A 151 5.12 4.13 -12.30
CA PHE A 151 5.98 5.20 -11.80
C PHE A 151 6.69 6.01 -12.89
N ASP A 152 6.67 5.56 -14.14
CA ASP A 152 7.14 6.29 -15.32
C ASP A 152 6.05 7.11 -16.02
N ASP A 153 4.82 7.10 -15.49
CA ASP A 153 3.73 7.98 -15.93
C ASP A 153 4.12 9.46 -15.70
N PRO A 154 4.02 10.33 -16.72
CA PRO A 154 4.36 11.75 -16.62
C PRO A 154 3.63 12.48 -15.48
N GLU A 155 2.36 12.16 -15.22
CA GLU A 155 1.59 12.80 -14.15
C GLU A 155 2.02 12.32 -12.75
N VAL A 156 2.47 11.07 -12.64
CA VAL A 156 3.08 10.54 -11.41
C VAL A 156 4.43 11.22 -11.17
N ILE A 157 5.22 11.40 -12.22
CA ILE A 157 6.51 12.13 -12.16
C ILE A 157 6.27 13.59 -11.76
N GLU A 158 5.26 14.27 -12.34
CA GLU A 158 4.86 15.63 -11.96
C GLU A 158 4.53 15.71 -10.46
N LEU A 159 3.68 14.81 -9.97
CA LEU A 159 3.33 14.73 -8.56
C LEU A 159 4.56 14.46 -7.69
N ALA A 160 5.41 13.51 -8.07
CA ALA A 160 6.59 13.13 -7.31
C ALA A 160 7.58 14.30 -7.14
N TYR A 161 7.77 15.14 -8.15
CA TYR A 161 8.68 16.30 -8.08
C TYR A 161 8.00 17.61 -7.71
N SER A 162 6.72 17.59 -7.35
CA SER A 162 6.01 18.75 -6.82
C SER A 162 6.50 19.12 -5.40
N ASN A 163 5.96 20.23 -4.84
CA ASN A 163 6.23 20.63 -3.46
C ASN A 163 5.41 19.83 -2.42
N LEU A 164 4.54 18.91 -2.87
CA LEU A 164 3.73 18.09 -1.98
C LEU A 164 4.59 16.95 -1.43
N PRO A 165 4.62 16.70 -0.10
CA PRO A 165 5.25 15.53 0.48
C PRO A 165 4.71 14.24 -0.14
N ILE A 166 5.62 13.35 -0.52
CA ILE A 166 5.27 12.05 -1.10
C ILE A 166 6.15 10.93 -0.54
N VAL A 167 5.52 9.78 -0.30
CA VAL A 167 6.20 8.52 0.00
C VAL A 167 5.74 7.47 -1.01
N THR A 168 6.68 6.74 -1.59
CA THR A 168 6.40 5.65 -2.53
C THR A 168 6.58 4.29 -1.88
N VAL A 169 5.85 3.29 -2.37
CA VAL A 169 6.00 1.88 -1.98
C VAL A 169 6.68 1.13 -3.12
N ASP A 170 7.79 0.44 -2.80
CA ASP A 170 8.62 -0.37 -3.72
C ASP A 170 9.17 0.36 -4.95
N HIS A 171 9.17 1.69 -4.92
CA HIS A 171 9.80 2.52 -5.95
C HIS A 171 10.57 3.68 -5.32
N VAL A 172 11.63 4.15 -6.00
CA VAL A 172 12.49 5.24 -5.52
C VAL A 172 12.54 6.36 -6.54
N PHE A 173 12.12 7.55 -6.15
CA PHE A 173 12.45 8.80 -6.83
C PHE A 173 13.63 9.50 -6.15
N ASN A 174 14.45 10.19 -6.91
CA ASN A 174 15.56 10.97 -6.34
C ASN A 174 15.06 12.03 -5.36
N ASN A 175 15.67 12.08 -4.18
CA ASN A 175 15.30 12.99 -3.08
C ASN A 175 13.84 12.87 -2.64
N ARG A 176 13.26 11.67 -2.70
CA ARG A 176 11.94 11.37 -2.17
C ARG A 176 12.00 10.19 -1.20
N ALA A 177 11.12 10.21 -0.22
CA ALA A 177 11.02 9.11 0.72
C ALA A 177 10.37 7.89 0.06
N ALA A 178 10.84 6.71 0.45
CA ALA A 178 10.31 5.45 -0.03
C ALA A 178 10.33 4.40 1.08
N VAL A 179 9.36 3.50 1.05
CA VAL A 179 9.40 2.24 1.80
C VAL A 179 9.54 1.10 0.80
N LEU A 180 10.45 0.20 1.06
CA LEU A 180 10.85 -0.84 0.13
C LEU A 180 10.79 -2.19 0.83
N SER A 181 10.18 -3.17 0.18
CA SER A 181 10.34 -4.57 0.58
C SER A 181 11.77 -5.03 0.26
N ASP A 182 12.38 -5.82 1.15
CA ASP A 182 13.67 -6.45 0.85
C ASP A 182 13.48 -7.65 -0.10
N ASN A 183 13.21 -7.29 -1.35
CA ASN A 183 12.95 -8.23 -2.42
C ASN A 183 14.16 -9.14 -2.74
N THR A 184 15.38 -8.63 -2.51
CA THR A 184 16.62 -9.41 -2.73
C THR A 184 16.78 -10.48 -1.66
N ASP A 185 16.67 -10.12 -0.40
CA ASP A 185 16.75 -11.04 0.74
C ASP A 185 15.61 -12.07 0.74
N GLY A 186 14.39 -11.62 0.36
CA GLY A 186 13.21 -12.49 0.33
C GLY A 186 13.39 -13.69 -0.59
N VAL A 187 13.82 -13.46 -1.83
CA VAL A 187 14.08 -14.56 -2.78
C VAL A 187 15.33 -15.36 -2.38
N HIS A 188 16.35 -14.69 -1.84
CA HIS A 188 17.53 -15.38 -1.30
C HIS A 188 17.12 -16.43 -0.26
N LYS A 189 16.30 -16.08 0.73
CA LYS A 189 15.81 -17.00 1.76
C LYS A 189 15.00 -18.18 1.21
N LEU A 190 14.23 -17.98 0.14
CA LEU A 190 13.51 -19.07 -0.53
C LEU A 190 14.49 -20.05 -1.19
N VAL A 191 15.48 -19.54 -1.90
CA VAL A 191 16.52 -20.38 -2.54
C VAL A 191 17.34 -21.11 -1.48
N ASP A 192 17.75 -20.42 -0.38
CA ASP A 192 18.47 -21.06 0.74
C ASP A 192 17.71 -22.25 1.32
N GLN A 193 16.38 -22.09 1.49
CA GLN A 193 15.52 -23.17 1.98
C GLN A 193 15.52 -24.38 1.03
N LEU A 194 15.43 -24.13 -0.29
CA LEU A 194 15.44 -25.18 -1.30
C LEU A 194 16.81 -25.85 -1.41
N ALA A 195 17.89 -25.09 -1.43
CA ALA A 195 19.25 -25.60 -1.50
C ALA A 195 19.62 -26.40 -0.23
N ALA A 196 19.16 -25.98 0.95
CA ALA A 196 19.36 -26.73 2.20
C ALA A 196 18.66 -28.09 2.20
N LEU A 197 17.64 -28.28 1.39
CA LEU A 197 16.96 -29.58 1.15
C LEU A 197 17.61 -30.40 0.03
N GLY A 198 18.62 -29.88 -0.66
CA GLY A 198 19.35 -30.55 -1.72
C GLY A 198 18.83 -30.29 -3.13
N HIS A 199 18.00 -29.29 -3.34
CA HIS A 199 17.58 -28.89 -4.70
C HIS A 199 18.74 -28.22 -5.44
N GLU A 200 19.14 -28.77 -6.58
CA GLU A 200 20.13 -28.20 -7.49
C GLU A 200 19.51 -27.71 -8.81
N ARG A 201 18.28 -28.13 -9.13
CA ARG A 201 17.52 -27.74 -10.31
C ARG A 201 16.34 -26.89 -9.90
N ILE A 202 16.60 -25.61 -9.63
CA ILE A 202 15.62 -24.63 -9.17
C ILE A 202 15.27 -23.70 -10.33
N ALA A 203 14.00 -23.64 -10.72
CA ALA A 203 13.49 -22.71 -11.70
C ALA A 203 12.79 -21.52 -11.01
N TYR A 204 12.77 -20.38 -11.69
CA TYR A 204 12.08 -19.19 -11.24
C TYR A 204 11.18 -18.63 -12.34
N ILE A 205 9.88 -18.64 -12.08
CA ILE A 205 8.89 -17.89 -12.85
C ILE A 205 8.81 -16.50 -12.20
N HIS A 206 9.15 -15.44 -12.94
CA HIS A 206 9.23 -14.09 -12.40
C HIS A 206 8.22 -13.16 -13.07
N GLY A 207 7.94 -12.00 -12.46
CA GLY A 207 7.06 -10.96 -13.02
C GLY A 207 7.68 -10.23 -14.21
N GLU A 208 7.06 -9.13 -14.61
CA GLU A 208 7.45 -8.35 -15.80
C GLU A 208 8.91 -7.86 -15.72
N ASN A 209 9.64 -7.99 -16.82
CA ASN A 209 11.07 -7.65 -16.93
C ASN A 209 11.40 -6.18 -16.61
N HIS A 210 10.48 -5.26 -16.88
CA HIS A 210 10.68 -3.83 -16.62
C HIS A 210 10.45 -3.43 -15.17
N SER A 211 9.89 -4.32 -14.33
CA SER A 211 9.64 -4.06 -12.91
C SER A 211 10.94 -4.03 -12.10
N ALA A 212 11.16 -2.95 -11.35
CA ALA A 212 12.28 -2.86 -10.41
C ALA A 212 12.23 -3.93 -9.31
N VAL A 213 11.03 -4.34 -8.91
CA VAL A 213 10.81 -5.46 -7.96
C VAL A 213 11.32 -6.76 -8.56
N THR A 214 10.95 -7.06 -9.81
CA THR A 214 11.42 -8.25 -10.54
C THR A 214 12.94 -8.27 -10.63
N GLN A 215 13.57 -7.15 -10.99
CA GLN A 215 15.03 -7.09 -11.11
C GLN A 215 15.72 -7.37 -9.77
N LYS A 216 15.22 -6.82 -8.67
CA LYS A 216 15.76 -7.10 -7.32
C LYS A 216 15.59 -8.57 -6.93
N ARG A 217 14.43 -9.17 -7.22
CA ARG A 217 14.16 -10.59 -6.96
C ARG A 217 15.05 -11.50 -7.79
N LEU A 218 15.26 -11.21 -9.08
CA LEU A 218 16.20 -11.94 -9.95
C LEU A 218 17.63 -11.86 -9.43
N VAL A 219 18.08 -10.67 -8.99
CA VAL A 219 19.40 -10.52 -8.36
C VAL A 219 19.53 -11.39 -7.10
N GLY A 220 18.49 -11.41 -6.25
CA GLY A 220 18.43 -12.29 -5.07
C GLY A 220 18.54 -13.76 -5.44
N PHE A 221 17.77 -14.18 -6.45
CA PHE A 221 17.77 -15.55 -6.95
C PHE A 221 19.15 -16.00 -7.45
N TYR A 222 19.75 -15.25 -8.36
CA TYR A 222 21.06 -15.61 -8.91
C TYR A 222 22.16 -15.58 -7.86
N ARG A 223 22.15 -14.63 -6.94
CA ARG A 223 23.14 -14.56 -5.85
C ARG A 223 23.03 -15.75 -4.91
N ALA A 224 21.82 -16.15 -4.54
CA ALA A 224 21.60 -17.30 -3.69
C ALA A 224 22.01 -18.60 -4.39
N CYS A 225 21.60 -18.81 -5.65
CA CYS A 225 22.04 -19.98 -6.43
C CYS A 225 23.57 -20.06 -6.53
N ALA A 226 24.23 -18.94 -6.83
CA ALA A 226 25.68 -18.88 -6.90
C ALA A 226 26.35 -19.19 -5.55
N ALA A 227 25.82 -18.70 -4.43
CA ALA A 227 26.31 -18.99 -3.09
C ALA A 227 26.27 -20.50 -2.73
N HIS A 228 25.28 -21.22 -3.28
CA HIS A 228 25.13 -22.67 -3.11
C HIS A 228 25.80 -23.48 -4.25
N GLY A 229 26.53 -22.86 -5.17
CA GLY A 229 27.18 -23.54 -6.32
C GLY A 229 26.19 -24.06 -7.36
N ILE A 230 24.93 -23.59 -7.34
CA ILE A 230 23.88 -24.00 -8.27
C ILE A 230 24.02 -23.20 -9.58
N THR A 231 24.21 -23.92 -10.69
CA THR A 231 24.18 -23.34 -12.04
C THR A 231 22.75 -23.30 -12.56
N VAL A 232 22.27 -22.11 -12.93
CA VAL A 232 20.90 -21.92 -13.43
C VAL A 232 20.91 -21.83 -14.96
N PRO A 233 20.31 -22.78 -15.67
CA PRO A 233 20.13 -22.68 -17.12
C PRO A 233 19.15 -21.54 -17.47
N ASP A 234 19.39 -20.81 -18.58
CA ASP A 234 18.48 -19.74 -19.02
C ASP A 234 17.03 -20.24 -19.19
N ALA A 235 16.84 -21.48 -19.59
CA ALA A 235 15.53 -22.11 -19.75
C ALA A 235 14.75 -22.26 -18.42
N TYR A 236 15.41 -22.09 -17.28
CA TYR A 236 14.75 -22.15 -15.96
C TYR A 236 14.26 -20.78 -15.49
N ILE A 237 14.57 -19.71 -16.21
CA ILE A 237 14.13 -18.34 -15.89
C ILE A 237 13.05 -17.95 -16.87
N VAL A 238 11.80 -17.96 -16.43
CA VAL A 238 10.65 -17.80 -17.32
C VAL A 238 9.84 -16.57 -16.90
N PRO A 239 9.63 -15.60 -17.80
CA PRO A 239 8.82 -14.43 -17.52
C PRO A 239 7.34 -14.78 -17.44
N SER A 240 6.63 -14.10 -16.56
CA SER A 240 5.19 -14.14 -16.39
C SER A 240 4.68 -12.75 -16.02
N THR A 241 3.42 -12.64 -15.65
CA THR A 241 2.78 -11.43 -15.13
C THR A 241 2.40 -11.64 -13.68
N TYR A 242 2.64 -10.65 -12.82
CA TYR A 242 2.16 -10.69 -11.43
C TYR A 242 0.64 -10.82 -11.40
N ARG A 243 0.15 -11.63 -10.46
CA ARG A 243 -1.28 -11.91 -10.25
C ARG A 243 -2.02 -12.47 -11.48
N ASP A 244 -1.30 -13.12 -12.37
CA ASP A 244 -1.89 -13.81 -13.52
C ASP A 244 -1.63 -15.33 -13.46
N ALA A 245 -2.63 -16.06 -12.95
CA ALA A 245 -2.60 -17.50 -12.86
C ALA A 245 -2.48 -18.18 -14.24
N LYS A 246 -3.05 -17.57 -15.31
CA LYS A 246 -2.99 -18.15 -16.67
C LYS A 246 -1.59 -18.03 -17.28
N SER A 247 -0.97 -16.87 -17.16
CA SER A 247 0.41 -16.66 -17.60
C SER A 247 1.36 -17.59 -16.85
N CYS A 248 1.18 -17.71 -15.53
CA CYS A 248 1.97 -18.60 -14.69
C CYS A 248 1.77 -20.08 -15.03
N ALA A 249 0.55 -20.51 -15.34
CA ALA A 249 0.26 -21.86 -15.83
C ALA A 249 1.01 -22.19 -17.14
N ALA A 250 1.02 -21.25 -18.10
CA ALA A 250 1.76 -21.41 -19.35
C ALA A 250 3.28 -21.53 -19.11
N ALA A 251 3.85 -20.68 -18.26
CA ALA A 251 5.26 -20.72 -17.86
C ALA A 251 5.61 -22.05 -17.16
N THR A 252 4.74 -22.52 -16.28
CA THR A 252 4.91 -23.82 -15.59
C THR A 252 4.93 -24.96 -16.59
N ARG A 253 3.99 -24.99 -17.55
CA ARG A 253 3.95 -26.03 -18.59
C ARG A 253 5.23 -26.05 -19.43
N GLN A 254 5.78 -24.86 -19.74
CA GLN A 254 7.07 -24.74 -20.43
C GLN A 254 8.20 -25.39 -19.62
N LEU A 255 8.29 -25.16 -18.32
CA LEU A 255 9.30 -25.74 -17.44
C LEU A 255 9.16 -27.26 -17.31
N LEU A 256 7.93 -27.76 -17.21
CA LEU A 256 7.65 -29.20 -17.08
C LEU A 256 7.97 -29.98 -18.36
N ALA A 257 7.94 -29.32 -19.53
CA ALA A 257 8.27 -29.94 -20.83
C ALA A 257 9.78 -30.02 -21.10
N LEU A 258 10.64 -29.44 -20.26
CA LEU A 258 12.09 -29.46 -20.44
C LEU A 258 12.64 -30.90 -20.31
N PRO A 259 13.65 -31.30 -21.10
CA PRO A 259 14.32 -32.60 -20.98
C PRO A 259 14.91 -32.85 -19.60
N GLN A 260 15.51 -31.81 -19.00
CA GLN A 260 15.85 -31.75 -17.58
C GLN A 260 14.84 -30.88 -16.85
N ARG A 261 13.84 -31.50 -16.26
CA ARG A 261 12.81 -30.80 -15.50
C ARG A 261 13.40 -30.27 -14.18
N PRO A 262 13.03 -29.03 -13.76
CA PRO A 262 13.40 -28.54 -12.44
C PRO A 262 12.78 -29.42 -11.33
N THR A 263 13.46 -29.52 -10.19
CA THR A 263 12.95 -30.18 -8.98
C THR A 263 12.19 -29.23 -8.06
N ALA A 264 12.39 -27.93 -8.26
CA ALA A 264 11.67 -26.89 -7.55
C ALA A 264 11.36 -25.70 -8.47
N ILE A 265 10.20 -25.07 -8.27
CA ILE A 265 9.78 -23.85 -8.96
C ILE A 265 9.46 -22.77 -7.92
N LEU A 266 10.10 -21.60 -8.06
CA LEU A 266 9.68 -20.37 -7.40
C LEU A 266 8.66 -19.65 -8.28
N PHE A 267 7.57 -19.19 -7.68
CA PHE A 267 6.53 -18.41 -8.34
C PHE A 267 6.67 -16.92 -8.06
N PRO A 268 6.18 -16.01 -8.95
CA PRO A 268 6.31 -14.58 -8.77
C PRO A 268 5.54 -14.05 -7.55
N ASP A 269 4.39 -14.66 -7.26
CA ASP A 269 3.51 -14.38 -6.12
C ASP A 269 2.61 -15.57 -5.81
N ASP A 270 1.98 -15.56 -4.64
CA ASP A 270 1.13 -16.66 -4.16
C ASP A 270 -0.15 -16.84 -5.01
N PHE A 271 -0.68 -15.76 -5.58
CA PHE A 271 -1.88 -15.84 -6.43
C PHE A 271 -1.54 -16.48 -7.77
N SER A 272 -0.47 -16.06 -8.41
CA SER A 272 0.01 -16.65 -9.67
C SER A 272 0.38 -18.12 -9.50
N ALA A 273 0.91 -18.50 -8.33
CA ALA A 273 1.24 -19.89 -7.99
C ALA A 273 0.06 -20.85 -8.15
N ILE A 274 -1.19 -20.37 -7.96
CA ILE A 274 -2.40 -21.21 -8.13
C ILE A 274 -2.43 -21.83 -9.53
N GLY A 275 -2.17 -21.04 -10.58
CA GLY A 275 -2.15 -21.54 -11.96
C GLY A 275 -1.03 -22.53 -12.22
N GLY A 276 0.16 -22.27 -11.64
CA GLY A 276 1.29 -23.21 -11.73
C GLY A 276 1.02 -24.53 -11.02
N ILE A 277 0.49 -24.47 -9.80
CA ILE A 277 0.13 -25.65 -8.99
C ILE A 277 -0.94 -26.50 -9.70
N GLN A 278 -1.98 -25.84 -10.23
CA GLN A 278 -3.01 -26.54 -11.01
C GLN A 278 -2.40 -27.24 -12.22
N THR A 279 -1.51 -26.58 -12.96
CA THR A 279 -0.82 -27.17 -14.11
C THR A 279 0.03 -28.39 -13.71
N ILE A 280 0.74 -28.33 -12.58
CA ILE A 280 1.51 -29.46 -12.06
C ILE A 280 0.60 -30.67 -11.82
N TYR A 281 -0.58 -30.49 -11.23
CA TYR A 281 -1.54 -31.56 -11.01
C TYR A 281 -2.18 -32.08 -12.32
N GLU A 282 -2.46 -31.21 -13.29
CA GLU A 282 -2.96 -31.58 -14.63
C GLU A 282 -1.97 -32.48 -15.39
N GLU A 283 -0.65 -32.26 -15.20
CA GLU A 283 0.42 -33.09 -15.75
C GLU A 283 0.66 -34.39 -14.93
N GLY A 284 -0.19 -34.67 -13.95
CA GLY A 284 -0.14 -35.91 -13.14
C GLY A 284 0.95 -35.94 -12.08
N LEU A 285 1.56 -34.79 -11.78
CA LEU A 285 2.64 -34.65 -10.79
C LEU A 285 2.07 -34.24 -9.42
N LEU A 286 2.75 -34.64 -8.36
CA LEU A 286 2.37 -34.38 -6.98
C LEU A 286 3.35 -33.37 -6.32
N ILE A 287 2.80 -32.41 -5.56
CA ILE A 287 3.53 -31.46 -4.75
C ILE A 287 3.47 -31.93 -3.29
N PRO A 288 4.59 -32.00 -2.57
CA PRO A 288 5.98 -31.71 -3.01
C PRO A 288 6.72 -32.92 -3.59
N ARG A 289 6.10 -34.11 -3.67
CA ARG A 289 6.73 -35.42 -3.97
C ARG A 289 7.54 -35.43 -5.27
N ASP A 290 6.95 -34.91 -6.36
CA ASP A 290 7.56 -34.95 -7.70
C ASP A 290 8.21 -33.59 -8.05
N ILE A 291 7.72 -32.51 -7.45
CA ILE A 291 8.22 -31.16 -7.63
C ILE A 291 7.85 -30.29 -6.43
N SER A 292 8.84 -29.60 -5.88
CA SER A 292 8.66 -28.61 -4.83
C SER A 292 8.24 -27.26 -5.42
N VAL A 293 7.40 -26.51 -4.71
CA VAL A 293 6.98 -25.18 -5.14
C VAL A 293 7.02 -24.17 -3.99
N ALA A 294 7.41 -22.94 -4.30
CA ALA A 294 7.38 -21.85 -3.33
C ALA A 294 6.83 -20.56 -3.96
N GLY A 295 6.10 -19.79 -3.19
CA GLY A 295 5.48 -18.53 -3.57
C GLY A 295 6.17 -17.31 -2.97
N TYR A 296 5.51 -16.16 -3.10
CA TYR A 296 5.94 -14.87 -2.56
C TYR A 296 4.70 -14.07 -2.16
N ASP A 297 4.79 -13.24 -1.13
CA ASP A 297 3.84 -12.35 -0.47
C ASP A 297 3.36 -12.87 0.90
N GLY A 298 3.15 -14.17 1.08
CA GLY A 298 2.63 -14.75 2.32
C GLY A 298 1.15 -14.45 2.53
N ASN A 299 0.40 -14.38 1.44
CA ASN A 299 -1.04 -14.09 1.42
C ASN A 299 -1.85 -15.19 2.10
N LEU A 300 -3.10 -14.90 2.48
CA LEU A 300 -3.99 -15.86 3.13
C LEU A 300 -4.15 -17.15 2.32
N ILE A 301 -4.24 -17.03 0.99
CA ILE A 301 -4.40 -18.19 0.10
C ILE A 301 -3.26 -19.21 0.27
N SER A 302 -2.03 -18.77 0.43
CA SER A 302 -0.87 -19.65 0.63
C SER A 302 -0.97 -20.49 1.90
N GLN A 303 -1.72 -20.01 2.88
CA GLN A 303 -1.87 -20.65 4.19
C GLN A 303 -3.05 -21.61 4.27
N ILE A 304 -4.06 -21.45 3.41
CA ILE A 304 -5.29 -22.28 3.42
C ILE A 304 -5.33 -23.36 2.34
N MET A 305 -4.48 -23.24 1.31
CA MET A 305 -4.40 -24.26 0.25
C MET A 305 -3.77 -25.57 0.76
N SER A 306 -3.97 -26.66 0.02
CA SER A 306 -3.39 -27.98 0.33
C SER A 306 -2.63 -28.53 -0.88
N PRO A 307 -1.31 -28.80 -0.73
CA PRO A 307 -0.47 -28.54 0.43
C PRO A 307 -0.32 -27.04 0.71
N GLN A 308 -0.12 -26.67 1.98
CA GLN A 308 0.15 -25.31 2.37
C GLN A 308 1.43 -24.82 1.67
N LEU A 309 1.37 -23.65 1.05
CA LEU A 309 2.47 -23.11 0.24
C LEU A 309 3.59 -22.57 1.12
N THR A 310 4.81 -23.01 0.89
CA THR A 310 6.00 -22.32 1.39
C THR A 310 6.13 -20.99 0.65
N THR A 311 6.27 -19.89 1.36
CA THR A 311 6.28 -18.56 0.76
C THR A 311 7.10 -17.58 1.58
N TYR A 312 7.57 -16.51 0.96
CA TYR A 312 8.15 -15.38 1.70
C TYR A 312 7.07 -14.35 2.00
N ARG A 313 6.75 -14.17 3.28
CA ARG A 313 5.78 -13.18 3.73
C ARG A 313 6.42 -11.82 3.85
N GLN A 314 5.95 -10.88 3.06
CA GLN A 314 6.31 -9.47 3.18
C GLN A 314 5.66 -8.86 4.44
N ASP A 315 6.36 -7.98 5.14
CA ASP A 315 5.82 -7.31 6.34
C ASP A 315 5.00 -6.07 5.93
N THR A 316 3.77 -6.32 5.49
CA THR A 316 2.83 -5.28 5.06
C THR A 316 2.47 -4.31 6.17
N GLU A 317 2.47 -4.77 7.43
CA GLU A 317 2.24 -3.95 8.62
C GLU A 317 3.36 -2.93 8.81
N ALA A 318 4.61 -3.38 8.76
CA ALA A 318 5.77 -2.50 8.90
C ALA A 318 5.91 -1.54 7.70
N LEU A 319 5.59 -2.00 6.47
CA LEU A 319 5.60 -1.16 5.27
C LEU A 319 4.60 0.00 5.39
N GLY A 320 3.34 -0.29 5.71
CA GLY A 320 2.29 0.73 5.85
C GLY A 320 2.57 1.70 6.99
N ARG A 321 3.01 1.18 8.15
CA ARG A 321 3.42 2.00 9.29
C ARG A 321 4.58 2.93 8.93
N ALA A 322 5.65 2.41 8.34
CA ALA A 322 6.80 3.21 7.97
C ALA A 322 6.47 4.28 6.92
N ALA A 323 5.57 3.96 5.97
CA ALA A 323 5.09 4.94 5.00
C ALA A 323 4.31 6.09 5.67
N ALA A 324 3.43 5.78 6.62
CA ALA A 324 2.69 6.80 7.36
C ALA A 324 3.63 7.68 8.21
N GLU A 325 4.58 7.06 8.93
CA GLU A 325 5.57 7.78 9.74
C GLU A 325 6.40 8.75 8.89
N LEU A 326 7.00 8.26 7.78
CA LEU A 326 7.81 9.09 6.89
C LEU A 326 7.02 10.23 6.25
N LEU A 327 5.78 9.98 5.83
CA LEU A 327 4.96 11.00 5.22
C LEU A 327 4.55 12.08 6.22
N ILE A 328 4.10 11.68 7.40
CA ILE A 328 3.68 12.59 8.46
C ILE A 328 4.86 13.40 8.98
N GLU A 329 6.05 12.80 9.10
CA GLU A 329 7.26 13.51 9.50
C GLU A 329 7.61 14.64 8.52
N GLN A 330 7.56 14.38 7.21
CA GLN A 330 7.78 15.40 6.18
C GLN A 330 6.74 16.54 6.26
N ILE A 331 5.49 16.24 6.60
CA ILE A 331 4.41 17.23 6.75
C ILE A 331 4.61 18.03 8.04
N GLU A 332 4.92 17.37 9.15
CA GLU A 332 5.01 18.03 10.47
C GLU A 332 6.33 18.79 10.66
N PHE A 333 7.42 18.29 10.07
CA PHE A 333 8.77 18.82 10.23
C PHE A 333 9.47 19.12 8.89
N PRO A 334 8.87 19.92 7.98
CA PRO A 334 9.33 20.09 6.60
C PRO A 334 10.74 20.68 6.45
N ARG A 335 11.32 21.25 7.53
CA ARG A 335 12.66 21.83 7.52
C ARG A 335 13.74 20.89 8.03
N THR A 336 13.37 19.82 8.70
CA THR A 336 14.30 18.89 9.38
C THR A 336 14.12 17.45 8.94
N ALA A 337 12.94 17.08 8.44
CA ALA A 337 12.70 15.76 7.86
C ALA A 337 13.53 15.57 6.58
N LEU A 338 14.31 14.52 6.54
CA LEU A 338 15.06 14.12 5.36
C LEU A 338 14.30 13.05 4.57
N PRO A 339 14.40 13.03 3.23
CA PRO A 339 13.87 11.93 2.45
C PRO A 339 14.64 10.64 2.75
N GLU A 340 14.02 9.72 3.47
CA GLU A 340 14.60 8.42 3.80
C GLU A 340 14.07 7.33 2.90
N GLN A 341 14.90 6.30 2.68
CA GLN A 341 14.49 5.03 2.10
C GLN A 341 14.55 3.96 3.19
N LYS A 342 13.39 3.44 3.60
CA LYS A 342 13.32 2.38 4.60
C LYS A 342 13.16 1.03 3.92
N LEU A 343 14.13 0.14 4.11
CA LEU A 343 14.07 -1.24 3.65
C LEU A 343 13.45 -2.11 4.75
N ILE A 344 12.40 -2.83 4.41
CA ILE A 344 11.61 -3.66 5.33
C ILE A 344 11.79 -5.12 4.96
N SER A 345 12.35 -5.89 5.87
CA SER A 345 12.52 -7.33 5.70
C SER A 345 11.25 -8.06 6.12
N GLY A 346 10.91 -9.12 5.38
CA GLY A 346 9.84 -10.05 5.73
C GLY A 346 10.36 -11.34 6.37
N SER A 347 9.57 -12.39 6.31
CA SER A 347 9.88 -13.69 6.92
C SER A 347 9.49 -14.86 6.02
N LEU A 348 10.28 -15.93 6.07
CA LEU A 348 9.95 -17.19 5.41
C LEU A 348 8.84 -17.90 6.18
N LEU A 349 7.74 -18.22 5.50
CA LEU A 349 6.69 -19.10 5.99
C LEU A 349 6.90 -20.49 5.39
N LYS A 350 7.27 -21.45 6.24
CA LYS A 350 7.43 -22.85 5.82
C LYS A 350 6.06 -23.52 5.76
N GLY A 351 5.67 -23.95 4.58
CA GLY A 351 4.48 -24.77 4.33
C GLY A 351 4.82 -26.24 4.13
N GLN A 352 3.99 -26.91 3.36
CA GLN A 352 4.09 -28.34 3.04
C GLN A 352 4.40 -28.58 1.55
N SER A 353 4.60 -27.50 0.78
CA SER A 353 4.80 -27.56 -0.67
C SER A 353 6.25 -27.75 -1.09
N VAL A 354 7.17 -27.87 -0.13
CA VAL A 354 8.61 -28.06 -0.34
C VAL A 354 9.09 -29.24 0.50
N ASP A 355 9.83 -30.14 -0.12
CA ASP A 355 10.46 -31.31 0.51
C ASP A 355 11.78 -31.64 -0.21
N VAL A 356 12.54 -32.63 0.25
CA VAL A 356 13.75 -33.11 -0.43
C VAL A 356 13.44 -33.52 -1.87
N PRO A 357 14.32 -33.21 -2.84
CA PRO A 357 14.06 -33.58 -4.22
C PRO A 357 14.01 -35.11 -4.40
N ASN A 358 13.03 -35.59 -5.15
CA ASN A 358 13.00 -36.98 -5.55
C ASN A 358 14.12 -37.20 -6.57
N PRO A 359 14.95 -38.26 -6.44
CA PRO A 359 16.10 -38.54 -7.31
C PRO A 359 15.76 -38.69 -8.80
#